data_f8b4e5cc6b6f339f19b7fad56de37e1a
#
_entry.id   f8b4e5cc6b6f339f19b7fad56de37e1a
#
_cell.length_a   1.000
_cell.length_b   1.000
_cell.length_c   1.000
_cell.angle_alpha   90.00
_cell.angle_beta   90.00
_cell.angle_gamma   90.00
#
_symmetry.space_group_name_H-M   'P 1'
#
loop_
_entity.id
_entity.type
_entity.pdbx_description
1 polymer ?
#
loop_
_entity_poly.entity_id
_entity_poly.type
_entity_poly.pdbx_seq_one_letter_code
_entity_poly.pdbx_strand_id
1 'polypeptide(L)'
;RARTGETKEVYIAGDIGQIPGDALAQKDTLCREYEEICRIFLEEGVDFFVFETFSEMEEILPAIKMIGEQTFITVQFSVNQFGYSNAGLSARKLLQRAGAIKEIDAVGFNCGVGPSHMHRILQTLYKPADKFLTALPNAGYPQMVTGRMIFTGDNREYFVDRMQQMIALGVDMAGGCCGTTPEYIADLVGKLDFTQYPQAKANAEPEKKQAGTEDHSFYHNKEAEGRKKLIAVELAPPAGIDDEKLMEAAHLLQRSGVDVLTFPDSPSGRTRADSILMAEKVARETGMCVM
;
A
#
# COMPACT_ATOMS: atom_id res chain seq x y z
N ARG A 1 32.30 -0.17 14.46
CA ARG A 1 31.19 0.42 15.25
C ARG A 1 31.67 1.73 15.83
N ALA A 2 31.36 2.87 15.19
CA ALA A 2 31.58 4.20 15.78
C ALA A 2 30.37 4.55 16.66
N ARG A 3 30.30 3.97 17.86
CA ARG A 3 29.49 4.55 18.92
C ARG A 3 30.21 5.81 19.38
N THR A 4 29.77 6.96 18.90
CA THR A 4 30.22 8.26 19.39
C THR A 4 29.81 8.36 20.86
N GLY A 5 30.72 8.88 21.71
CA GLY A 5 30.56 8.94 23.18
C GLY A 5 29.43 9.82 23.71
N GLU A 6 28.30 9.87 23.03
CA GLU A 6 27.08 10.51 23.50
C GLU A 6 26.25 9.55 24.34
N THR A 7 25.63 10.08 25.38
CA THR A 7 24.83 9.37 26.38
C THR A 7 23.52 8.78 25.86
N LYS A 8 23.23 8.87 24.57
CA LYS A 8 22.04 8.25 23.93
C LYS A 8 22.36 6.85 23.44
N GLU A 9 21.51 5.93 23.79
CA GLU A 9 21.57 4.55 23.30
C GLU A 9 21.30 4.54 21.80
N VAL A 10 22.20 3.94 21.02
CA VAL A 10 22.11 3.83 19.55
C VAL A 10 22.01 2.36 19.19
N TYR A 11 20.93 2.01 18.51
CA TYR A 11 20.71 0.67 17.98
C TYR A 11 21.16 0.59 16.52
N ILE A 12 21.70 -0.57 16.13
CA ILE A 12 22.18 -0.86 14.78
C ILE A 12 21.22 -1.85 14.13
N ALA A 13 20.60 -1.43 13.04
CA ALA A 13 19.72 -2.29 12.24
C ALA A 13 20.50 -3.09 11.21
N GLY A 14 20.14 -4.36 11.02
CA GLY A 14 20.39 -5.09 9.79
C GLY A 14 19.33 -4.71 8.78
N ASP A 15 19.65 -3.82 7.84
CA ASP A 15 18.73 -3.31 6.86
C ASP A 15 18.80 -4.11 5.57
N ILE A 16 17.66 -4.63 5.12
CA ILE A 16 17.53 -5.57 4.00
C ILE A 16 16.43 -5.09 3.06
N GLY A 17 16.82 -4.73 1.84
CA GLY A 17 15.91 -4.41 0.76
C GLY A 17 15.56 -5.61 -0.12
N GLN A 18 14.60 -5.41 -1.03
CA GLN A 18 14.24 -6.42 -2.00
C GLN A 18 15.41 -6.69 -2.97
N ILE A 19 15.86 -7.93 -3.04
CA ILE A 19 16.87 -8.36 -4.02
C ILE A 19 16.21 -8.32 -5.40
N PRO A 20 16.79 -7.59 -6.39
CA PRO A 20 16.27 -7.60 -7.75
C PRO A 20 16.40 -9.02 -8.31
N GLY A 21 15.27 -9.71 -8.46
CA GLY A 21 15.22 -11.01 -9.10
C GLY A 21 14.97 -10.85 -10.60
N ASP A 22 15.70 -11.57 -11.45
CA ASP A 22 15.19 -11.90 -12.77
C ASP A 22 13.93 -12.74 -12.57
N ALA A 23 12.92 -12.55 -13.42
CA ALA A 23 11.69 -13.34 -13.38
C ALA A 23 11.92 -14.87 -13.49
N LEU A 24 13.16 -15.28 -13.73
CA LEU A 24 13.66 -16.65 -13.82
C LEU A 24 14.44 -17.09 -12.55
N ALA A 25 14.73 -16.20 -11.60
CA ALA A 25 15.38 -16.58 -10.35
C ALA A 25 14.43 -17.50 -9.58
N GLN A 26 14.90 -18.71 -9.30
CA GLN A 26 14.11 -19.67 -8.53
C GLN A 26 13.88 -19.09 -7.12
N LYS A 27 12.66 -19.06 -6.68
CA LYS A 27 12.24 -18.56 -5.36
C LYS A 27 13.10 -19.13 -4.22
N ASP A 28 13.44 -20.41 -4.30
CA ASP A 28 14.29 -21.09 -3.31
C ASP A 28 15.72 -20.53 -3.25
N THR A 29 16.22 -19.95 -4.32
CA THR A 29 17.53 -19.29 -4.35
C THR A 29 17.46 -17.95 -3.60
N LEU A 30 16.45 -17.14 -3.86
CA LEU A 30 16.23 -15.88 -3.16
C LEU A 30 16.00 -16.10 -1.65
N CYS A 31 15.21 -17.09 -1.27
CA CYS A 31 15.03 -17.46 0.14
C CYS A 31 16.37 -17.74 0.82
N ARG A 32 17.25 -18.53 0.19
CA ARG A 32 18.59 -18.86 0.73
C ARG A 32 19.50 -17.65 0.82
N GLU A 33 19.44 -16.73 -0.15
CA GLU A 33 20.22 -15.49 -0.10
C GLU A 33 19.78 -14.63 1.09
N TYR A 34 18.48 -14.47 1.33
CA TYR A 34 17.99 -13.75 2.50
C TYR A 34 18.38 -14.42 3.82
N GLU A 35 18.32 -15.76 3.90
CA GLU A 35 18.77 -16.48 5.09
C GLU A 35 20.27 -16.27 5.34
N GLU A 36 21.10 -16.28 4.29
CA GLU A 36 22.55 -16.05 4.41
C GLU A 36 22.86 -14.63 4.89
N ILE A 37 22.20 -13.60 4.28
CA ILE A 37 22.36 -12.21 4.70
C ILE A 37 21.96 -12.05 6.17
N CYS A 38 20.84 -12.61 6.58
CA CYS A 38 20.39 -12.54 7.97
C CYS A 38 21.33 -13.24 8.94
N ARG A 39 21.92 -14.39 8.55
CA ARG A 39 22.91 -15.10 9.36
C ARG A 39 24.15 -14.24 9.60
N ILE A 40 24.67 -13.59 8.55
CA ILE A 40 25.81 -12.67 8.66
C ILE A 40 25.49 -11.53 9.63
N PHE A 41 24.31 -10.91 9.51
CA PHE A 41 23.90 -9.83 10.42
C PHE A 41 23.78 -10.30 11.87
N LEU A 42 23.26 -11.50 12.11
CA LEU A 42 23.21 -12.09 13.46
C LEU A 42 24.61 -12.31 14.03
N GLU A 43 25.55 -12.83 13.23
CA GLU A 43 26.95 -13.05 13.62
C GLU A 43 27.66 -11.73 13.94
N GLU A 44 27.38 -10.67 13.16
CA GLU A 44 27.90 -9.31 13.41
C GLU A 44 27.21 -8.59 14.57
N GLY A 45 26.14 -9.18 15.12
CA GLY A 45 25.41 -8.72 16.29
C GLY A 45 24.70 -7.39 16.06
N VAL A 46 23.85 -7.33 15.04
CA VAL A 46 22.87 -6.23 14.89
C VAL A 46 21.85 -6.26 16.02
N ASP A 47 21.32 -5.09 16.36
CA ASP A 47 20.36 -4.97 17.46
C ASP A 47 18.94 -5.37 17.03
N PHE A 48 18.60 -5.18 15.73
CA PHE A 48 17.29 -5.53 15.17
C PHE A 48 17.36 -5.64 13.64
N PHE A 49 16.29 -6.15 13.00
CA PHE A 49 16.18 -6.27 11.55
C PHE A 49 15.12 -5.34 10.98
N VAL A 50 15.42 -4.76 9.81
CA VAL A 50 14.50 -4.00 8.99
C VAL A 50 14.45 -4.62 7.60
N PHE A 51 13.35 -5.23 7.24
CA PHE A 51 13.04 -5.63 5.86
C PHE A 51 12.22 -4.53 5.23
N GLU A 52 12.82 -3.74 4.30
CA GLU A 52 12.17 -2.56 3.76
C GLU A 52 11.87 -2.65 2.26
N THR A 53 10.84 -1.92 1.84
CA THR A 53 10.46 -1.72 0.43
C THR A 53 10.06 -3.01 -0.30
N PHE A 54 9.52 -3.98 0.42
CA PHE A 54 9.05 -5.23 -0.16
C PHE A 54 7.69 -5.08 -0.84
N SER A 55 7.48 -5.83 -1.92
CA SER A 55 6.19 -5.95 -2.60
C SER A 55 5.29 -7.04 -2.02
N GLU A 56 5.92 -8.06 -1.43
CA GLU A 56 5.33 -9.20 -0.73
C GLU A 56 6.36 -9.78 0.24
N MET A 57 6.01 -10.81 1.01
CA MET A 57 6.90 -11.32 2.06
C MET A 57 7.29 -12.79 1.90
N GLU A 58 6.81 -13.45 0.88
CA GLU A 58 6.99 -14.89 0.69
C GLU A 58 8.46 -15.31 0.58
N GLU A 59 9.32 -14.45 0.03
CA GLU A 59 10.74 -14.72 -0.15
C GLU A 59 11.55 -14.54 1.13
N ILE A 60 11.13 -13.63 2.00
CA ILE A 60 11.81 -13.33 3.27
C ILE A 60 11.27 -14.14 4.44
N LEU A 61 10.15 -14.83 4.27
CA LEU A 61 9.53 -15.58 5.36
C LEU A 61 10.42 -16.67 5.98
N PRO A 62 11.21 -17.46 5.20
CA PRO A 62 12.17 -18.40 5.79
C PRO A 62 13.23 -17.71 6.65
N ALA A 63 13.78 -16.59 6.18
CA ALA A 63 14.76 -15.80 6.94
C ALA A 63 14.16 -15.22 8.23
N ILE A 64 12.95 -14.67 8.19
CA ILE A 64 12.22 -14.18 9.37
C ILE A 64 12.05 -15.32 10.40
N LYS A 65 11.65 -16.51 9.97
CA LYS A 65 11.50 -17.67 10.85
C LYS A 65 12.83 -18.15 11.42
N MET A 66 13.91 -18.07 10.65
CA MET A 66 15.26 -18.41 11.10
C MET A 66 15.75 -17.44 12.18
N ILE A 67 15.51 -16.14 12.03
CA ILE A 67 15.81 -15.13 13.06
C ILE A 67 14.98 -15.44 14.32
N GLY A 68 13.71 -15.77 14.13
CA GLY A 68 12.80 -16.10 15.22
C GLY A 68 12.60 -14.95 16.21
N GLU A 69 12.42 -15.27 17.48
CA GLU A 69 12.22 -14.29 18.56
C GLU A 69 13.55 -13.79 19.17
N GLN A 70 14.68 -13.98 18.49
CA GLN A 70 16.00 -13.62 19.04
C GLN A 70 16.23 -12.11 19.03
N THR A 71 15.57 -11.37 18.12
CA THR A 71 15.71 -9.94 17.98
C THR A 71 14.46 -9.33 17.35
N PHE A 72 14.29 -8.05 17.50
CA PHE A 72 13.15 -7.29 16.96
C PHE A 72 13.17 -7.27 15.41
N ILE A 73 12.04 -7.57 14.79
CA ILE A 73 11.90 -7.63 13.33
C ILE A 73 10.84 -6.64 12.86
N THR A 74 11.25 -5.75 11.96
CA THR A 74 10.35 -4.82 11.25
C THR A 74 10.22 -5.23 9.80
N VAL A 75 8.99 -5.32 9.29
CA VAL A 75 8.71 -5.55 7.87
C VAL A 75 7.92 -4.38 7.29
N GLN A 76 8.44 -3.80 6.22
CA GLN A 76 7.88 -2.62 5.56
C GLN A 76 7.64 -2.89 4.09
N PHE A 77 6.45 -2.52 3.63
CA PHE A 77 6.03 -2.69 2.25
C PHE A 77 6.01 -1.37 1.50
N SER A 78 6.33 -1.44 0.21
CA SER A 78 6.13 -0.31 -0.70
C SER A 78 4.82 -0.47 -1.45
N VAL A 79 4.01 0.59 -1.43
CA VAL A 79 2.73 0.64 -2.12
C VAL A 79 2.61 1.93 -2.94
N ASN A 80 1.84 1.87 -4.02
CA ASN A 80 1.53 3.02 -4.84
C ASN A 80 0.44 3.91 -4.21
N GLN A 81 0.10 5.01 -4.86
CA GLN A 81 -0.91 5.98 -4.39
C GLN A 81 -2.32 5.40 -4.18
N PHE A 82 -2.60 4.24 -4.76
CA PHE A 82 -3.87 3.51 -4.62
C PHE A 82 -3.81 2.44 -3.52
N GLY A 83 -2.68 2.29 -2.84
CA GLY A 83 -2.49 1.32 -1.77
C GLY A 83 -2.22 -0.10 -2.23
N TYR A 84 -1.63 -0.29 -3.42
CA TYR A 84 -1.23 -1.60 -3.94
C TYR A 84 0.28 -1.69 -4.12
N SER A 85 0.85 -2.84 -3.75
CA SER A 85 2.26 -3.15 -4.03
C SER A 85 2.48 -3.52 -5.50
N ASN A 86 3.73 -3.59 -5.94
CA ASN A 86 4.07 -4.05 -7.29
C ASN A 86 3.64 -5.51 -7.56
N ALA A 87 3.48 -6.32 -6.52
CA ALA A 87 2.90 -7.67 -6.61
C ALA A 87 1.35 -7.68 -6.68
N GLY A 88 0.71 -6.50 -6.75
CA GLY A 88 -0.75 -6.37 -6.82
C GLY A 88 -1.48 -6.63 -5.51
N LEU A 89 -0.77 -6.71 -4.39
CA LEU A 89 -1.37 -6.92 -3.08
C LEU A 89 -1.78 -5.57 -2.46
N SER A 90 -3.01 -5.51 -1.92
CA SER A 90 -3.45 -4.30 -1.21
C SER A 90 -2.71 -4.13 0.11
N ALA A 91 -2.52 -2.88 0.55
CA ALA A 91 -1.94 -2.52 1.82
C ALA A 91 -2.58 -3.26 3.00
N ARG A 92 -3.91 -3.41 2.98
CA ARG A 92 -4.66 -4.19 3.99
C ARG A 92 -4.22 -5.65 4.03
N LYS A 93 -4.11 -6.30 2.86
CA LYS A 93 -3.72 -7.70 2.76
C LYS A 93 -2.28 -7.93 3.21
N LEU A 94 -1.37 -7.00 2.86
CA LEU A 94 0.02 -7.03 3.32
C LEU A 94 0.11 -6.93 4.85
N LEU A 95 -0.58 -5.95 5.43
CA LEU A 95 -0.60 -5.73 6.87
C LEU A 95 -1.19 -6.93 7.63
N GLN A 96 -2.30 -7.50 7.14
CA GLN A 96 -2.93 -8.68 7.73
C GLN A 96 -2.02 -9.91 7.68
N ARG A 97 -1.37 -10.16 6.54
CA ARG A 97 -0.46 -11.30 6.38
C ARG A 97 0.75 -11.19 7.32
N ALA A 98 1.43 -10.03 7.31
CA ALA A 98 2.59 -9.81 8.16
C ALA A 98 2.20 -9.77 9.65
N GLY A 99 1.07 -9.17 10.00
CA GLY A 99 0.54 -9.15 11.36
C GLY A 99 0.21 -10.52 11.95
N ALA A 100 -0.06 -11.52 11.10
CA ALA A 100 -0.31 -12.89 11.51
C ALA A 100 0.97 -13.69 11.79
N ILE A 101 2.15 -13.16 11.45
CA ILE A 101 3.44 -13.83 11.69
C ILE A 101 3.94 -13.45 13.08
N LYS A 102 4.16 -14.46 13.92
CA LYS A 102 4.50 -14.27 15.33
C LYS A 102 5.85 -13.56 15.50
N GLU A 103 6.82 -13.90 14.67
CA GLU A 103 8.19 -13.44 14.71
C GLU A 103 8.37 -11.99 14.27
N ILE A 104 7.37 -11.38 13.64
CA ILE A 104 7.39 -9.96 13.24
C ILE A 104 6.89 -9.11 14.39
N ASP A 105 7.64 -8.10 14.81
CA ASP A 105 7.27 -7.18 15.89
C ASP A 105 6.62 -5.89 15.37
N ALA A 106 7.11 -5.39 14.23
CA ALA A 106 6.60 -4.18 13.61
C ALA A 106 6.30 -4.39 12.13
N VAL A 107 5.20 -3.78 11.66
CA VAL A 107 4.80 -3.87 10.26
C VAL A 107 4.28 -2.51 9.77
N GLY A 108 4.51 -2.20 8.51
CA GLY A 108 4.00 -0.97 7.94
C GLY A 108 4.48 -0.70 6.53
N PHE A 109 4.68 0.58 6.24
CA PHE A 109 4.97 1.02 4.87
C PHE A 109 6.12 1.99 4.84
N ASN A 110 6.97 1.84 3.82
CA ASN A 110 8.00 2.81 3.48
C ASN A 110 8.05 3.07 1.99
N CYS A 111 8.67 4.17 1.59
CA CYS A 111 8.84 4.53 0.18
C CYS A 111 7.52 4.56 -0.63
N GLY A 112 7.60 4.45 -1.96
CA GLY A 112 6.47 4.37 -2.88
C GLY A 112 5.63 5.64 -3.00
N VAL A 113 5.30 6.27 -1.88
CA VAL A 113 4.43 7.46 -1.82
C VAL A 113 4.96 8.53 -0.86
N GLY A 114 4.50 9.77 -1.08
CA GLY A 114 4.73 10.88 -0.15
C GLY A 114 3.74 10.88 1.02
N PRO A 115 3.90 11.82 1.99
CA PRO A 115 3.20 11.80 3.27
C PRO A 115 1.68 11.81 3.16
N SER A 116 1.10 12.60 2.26
CA SER A 116 -0.37 12.66 2.10
C SER A 116 -0.99 11.36 1.63
N HIS A 117 -0.35 10.67 0.68
CA HIS A 117 -0.89 9.40 0.21
C HIS A 117 -0.72 8.31 1.26
N MET A 118 0.43 8.26 1.94
CA MET A 118 0.62 7.33 3.05
C MET A 118 -0.40 7.54 4.16
N HIS A 119 -0.63 8.80 4.57
CA HIS A 119 -1.67 9.14 5.54
C HIS A 119 -3.06 8.64 5.09
N ARG A 120 -3.45 8.89 3.84
CA ARG A 120 -4.74 8.44 3.28
C ARG A 120 -4.86 6.92 3.28
N ILE A 121 -3.79 6.20 2.93
CA ILE A 121 -3.77 4.73 2.98
C ILE A 121 -3.96 4.26 4.42
N LEU A 122 -3.21 4.80 5.38
CA LEU A 122 -3.29 4.43 6.78
C LEU A 122 -4.68 4.67 7.39
N GLN A 123 -5.40 5.72 6.98
CA GLN A 123 -6.78 5.98 7.42
C GLN A 123 -7.75 4.82 7.10
N THR A 124 -7.44 4.01 6.10
CA THR A 124 -8.28 2.88 5.68
C THR A 124 -7.88 1.54 6.30
N LEU A 125 -6.82 1.53 7.11
CA LEU A 125 -6.23 0.33 7.66
C LEU A 125 -6.49 0.20 9.16
N TYR A 126 -6.38 -1.03 9.63
CA TYR A 126 -6.42 -1.36 11.06
C TYR A 126 -5.03 -1.85 11.49
N LYS A 127 -4.53 -1.27 12.55
CA LYS A 127 -3.29 -1.70 13.17
C LYS A 127 -3.47 -3.12 13.74
N PRO A 128 -2.60 -4.09 13.42
CA PRO A 128 -2.63 -5.39 14.08
C PRO A 128 -2.43 -5.23 15.60
N ALA A 129 -3.19 -5.97 16.40
CA ALA A 129 -3.30 -5.77 17.84
C ALA A 129 -1.95 -5.86 18.58
N ASP A 130 -1.13 -6.83 18.18
CA ASP A 130 0.12 -7.17 18.89
C ASP A 130 1.38 -6.72 18.13
N LYS A 131 1.25 -5.77 17.21
CA LYS A 131 2.36 -5.29 16.39
C LYS A 131 2.49 -3.77 16.47
N PHE A 132 3.71 -3.29 16.36
CA PHE A 132 3.94 -1.87 16.12
C PHE A 132 3.64 -1.53 14.65
N LEU A 133 3.09 -0.33 14.42
CA LEU A 133 2.81 0.18 13.08
C LEU A 133 3.88 1.18 12.67
N THR A 134 4.48 0.98 11.49
CA THR A 134 5.53 1.85 10.97
C THR A 134 5.06 2.67 9.77
N ALA A 135 5.54 3.91 9.64
CA ALA A 135 5.28 4.77 8.49
C ALA A 135 6.50 5.64 8.14
N LEU A 136 7.13 5.35 7.00
CA LEU A 136 8.31 6.05 6.51
C LEU A 136 8.08 6.52 5.06
N PRO A 137 7.27 7.56 4.83
CA PRO A 137 7.02 8.09 3.49
C PRO A 137 8.27 8.75 2.88
N ASN A 138 8.26 8.93 1.57
CA ASN A 138 9.20 9.82 0.90
C ASN A 138 8.95 11.28 1.32
N ALA A 139 9.98 12.12 1.27
CA ALA A 139 9.84 13.56 1.55
C ALA A 139 8.86 14.27 0.61
N GLY A 140 8.60 13.68 -0.55
CA GLY A 140 7.68 14.16 -1.58
C GLY A 140 7.68 13.20 -2.78
N TYR A 141 7.28 13.71 -3.95
CA TYR A 141 7.37 12.96 -5.20
C TYR A 141 8.66 13.34 -5.93
N PRO A 142 9.43 12.35 -6.37
CA PRO A 142 10.64 12.61 -7.13
C PRO A 142 10.31 13.14 -8.52
N GLN A 143 11.14 14.08 -8.99
CA GLN A 143 11.18 14.49 -10.38
C GLN A 143 12.40 13.85 -11.06
N MET A 144 12.19 13.31 -12.26
CA MET A 144 13.30 12.80 -13.06
C MET A 144 13.93 13.94 -13.84
N VAL A 145 15.12 14.35 -13.45
CA VAL A 145 15.90 15.38 -14.14
C VAL A 145 17.20 14.76 -14.66
N THR A 146 17.36 14.75 -15.97
CA THR A 146 18.55 14.16 -16.65
C THR A 146 18.90 12.74 -16.18
N GLY A 147 17.88 11.88 -16.02
CA GLY A 147 18.06 10.49 -15.59
C GLY A 147 18.36 10.30 -14.09
N ARG A 148 18.28 11.36 -13.29
CA ARG A 148 18.43 11.30 -11.83
C ARG A 148 17.12 11.64 -11.14
N MET A 149 16.83 10.92 -10.08
CA MET A 149 15.71 11.19 -9.20
C MET A 149 16.07 12.35 -8.27
N ILE A 150 15.33 13.46 -8.35
CA ILE A 150 15.54 14.66 -7.52
C ILE A 150 14.25 14.95 -6.76
N PHE A 151 14.37 15.19 -5.46
CA PHE A 151 13.29 15.71 -4.64
C PHE A 151 13.43 17.22 -4.57
N THR A 152 12.48 17.96 -5.15
CA THR A 152 12.52 19.42 -5.23
C THR A 152 11.64 20.06 -4.17
N GLY A 153 12.13 21.16 -3.60
CA GLY A 153 11.41 21.99 -2.63
C GLY A 153 11.66 21.61 -1.17
N ASP A 154 11.60 22.60 -0.30
CA ASP A 154 11.60 22.42 1.16
C ASP A 154 10.14 22.22 1.63
N ASN A 155 9.76 20.99 1.84
CA ASN A 155 8.42 20.59 2.28
C ASN A 155 8.41 20.11 3.73
N ARG A 156 9.40 20.48 4.55
CA ARG A 156 9.59 19.97 5.91
C ARG A 156 8.38 20.21 6.80
N GLU A 157 7.83 21.41 6.79
CA GLU A 157 6.65 21.74 7.60
C GLU A 157 5.45 20.88 7.22
N TYR A 158 5.19 20.73 5.94
CA TYR A 158 4.15 19.85 5.43
C TYR A 158 4.39 18.38 5.78
N PHE A 159 5.65 17.91 5.65
CA PHE A 159 6.03 16.56 6.03
C PHE A 159 5.71 16.30 7.50
N VAL A 160 6.16 17.18 8.38
CA VAL A 160 5.96 17.07 9.83
C VAL A 160 4.47 17.08 10.20
N ASP A 161 3.68 17.99 9.60
CA ASP A 161 2.22 18.04 9.81
C ASP A 161 1.56 16.70 9.45
N ARG A 162 1.90 16.11 8.31
CA ARG A 162 1.36 14.82 7.90
C ARG A 162 1.84 13.66 8.78
N MET A 163 3.09 13.70 9.23
CA MET A 163 3.61 12.70 10.17
C MET A 163 2.89 12.75 11.51
N GLN A 164 2.60 13.94 12.05
CA GLN A 164 1.80 14.10 13.26
C GLN A 164 0.40 13.48 13.10
N GLN A 165 -0.24 13.70 11.95
CA GLN A 165 -1.54 13.10 11.66
C GLN A 165 -1.46 11.57 11.60
N MET A 166 -0.41 10.99 11.01
CA MET A 166 -0.20 9.54 10.98
C MET A 166 0.05 8.95 12.37
N ILE A 167 0.82 9.64 13.21
CA ILE A 167 1.02 9.25 14.62
C ILE A 167 -0.32 9.26 15.37
N ALA A 168 -1.16 10.26 15.14
CA ALA A 168 -2.50 10.31 15.73
C ALA A 168 -3.42 9.16 15.27
N LEU A 169 -3.16 8.55 14.12
CA LEU A 169 -3.84 7.33 13.66
C LEU A 169 -3.29 6.03 14.29
N GLY A 170 -2.22 6.12 15.10
CA GLY A 170 -1.65 4.95 15.78
C GLY A 170 -0.36 4.42 15.20
N VAL A 171 0.34 5.22 14.38
CA VAL A 171 1.72 4.91 13.97
C VAL A 171 2.63 5.02 15.20
N ASP A 172 3.39 3.96 15.47
CA ASP A 172 4.30 3.88 16.62
C ASP A 172 5.74 4.24 16.23
N MET A 173 6.15 3.90 15.01
CA MET A 173 7.49 4.17 14.50
C MET A 173 7.37 5.05 13.24
N ALA A 174 7.83 6.28 13.37
CA ALA A 174 7.72 7.31 12.35
C ALA A 174 9.11 7.76 11.89
N GLY A 175 9.24 7.99 10.59
CA GLY A 175 10.48 8.45 9.98
C GLY A 175 10.27 8.88 8.54
N GLY A 176 11.30 8.78 7.73
CA GLY A 176 11.21 9.12 6.32
C GLY A 176 12.06 8.18 5.46
N CYS A 177 11.75 8.14 4.17
CA CYS A 177 12.48 7.37 3.17
C CYS A 177 13.13 8.32 2.14
N CYS A 178 13.00 8.05 0.87
CA CYS A 178 13.66 8.82 -0.19
C CYS A 178 13.42 10.34 -0.10
N GLY A 179 14.49 11.10 -0.22
CA GLY A 179 14.48 12.58 -0.15
C GLY A 179 14.40 13.17 1.26
N THR A 180 14.25 12.35 2.30
CA THR A 180 14.27 12.80 3.69
C THR A 180 15.71 13.04 4.13
N THR A 181 15.99 14.23 4.62
CA THR A 181 17.30 14.63 5.17
C THR A 181 17.26 14.70 6.69
N PRO A 182 18.43 14.82 7.38
CA PRO A 182 18.45 14.96 8.83
C PRO A 182 17.59 16.11 9.37
N GLU A 183 17.46 17.20 8.61
CA GLU A 183 16.65 18.37 8.99
C GLU A 183 15.16 18.03 9.07
N TYR A 184 14.63 17.15 8.19
CA TYR A 184 13.25 16.66 8.27
C TYR A 184 13.00 15.92 9.59
N ILE A 185 13.96 15.08 9.98
CA ILE A 185 13.86 14.29 11.21
C ILE A 185 14.02 15.19 12.44
N ALA A 186 14.94 16.18 12.40
CA ALA A 186 15.10 17.14 13.48
C ALA A 186 13.82 17.96 13.71
N ASP A 187 13.21 18.46 12.63
CA ASP A 187 11.96 19.21 12.70
C ASP A 187 10.80 18.32 13.22
N LEU A 188 10.74 17.05 12.77
CA LEU A 188 9.75 16.10 13.25
C LEU A 188 9.89 15.86 14.76
N VAL A 189 11.08 15.52 15.22
CA VAL A 189 11.36 15.27 16.64
C VAL A 189 11.10 16.51 17.49
N GLY A 190 11.46 17.70 16.98
CA GLY A 190 11.24 18.97 17.69
C GLY A 190 9.77 19.37 17.85
N LYS A 191 8.89 18.89 16.97
CA LYS A 191 7.44 19.18 17.01
C LYS A 191 6.62 18.06 17.67
N LEU A 192 7.18 16.87 17.90
CA LEU A 192 6.49 15.76 18.53
C LEU A 192 6.53 15.91 20.06
N ASP A 193 5.36 16.04 20.65
CA ASP A 193 5.18 15.85 22.07
C ASP A 193 4.67 14.43 22.32
N PHE A 194 5.59 13.52 22.61
CA PHE A 194 5.30 12.11 22.84
C PHE A 194 4.36 11.87 24.05
N THR A 195 4.15 12.86 24.91
CA THR A 195 3.23 12.75 26.06
C THR A 195 1.77 12.92 25.64
N GLN A 196 1.50 13.54 24.49
CA GLN A 196 0.16 13.80 23.98
C GLN A 196 -0.41 12.66 23.11
N TYR A 197 0.43 11.72 22.71
CA TYR A 197 -0.01 10.56 21.93
C TYR A 197 -0.14 9.35 22.85
N PRO A 198 -1.34 9.14 23.47
CA PRO A 198 -1.58 7.89 24.18
C PRO A 198 -1.40 6.76 23.17
N GLN A 199 -0.82 5.63 23.62
CA GLN A 199 -0.72 4.44 22.77
C GLN A 199 -2.07 4.23 22.09
N ALA A 200 -2.12 4.42 20.78
CA ALA A 200 -3.36 4.29 20.04
C ALA A 200 -3.86 2.87 20.28
N LYS A 201 -5.01 2.76 20.92
CA LYS A 201 -5.68 1.46 21.04
C LYS A 201 -5.77 0.91 19.63
N ALA A 202 -5.24 -0.28 19.42
CA ALA A 202 -5.42 -0.98 18.16
C ALA A 202 -6.89 -0.78 17.77
N ASN A 203 -7.11 -0.11 16.64
CA ASN A 203 -8.48 0.00 16.14
C ASN A 203 -8.95 -1.43 15.94
N ALA A 204 -9.85 -1.89 16.80
CA ALA A 204 -10.43 -3.20 16.64
C ALA A 204 -10.92 -3.29 15.18
N GLU A 205 -10.54 -4.35 14.48
CA GLU A 205 -11.22 -4.67 13.21
C GLU A 205 -12.70 -4.48 13.50
N PRO A 206 -13.46 -3.69 12.71
CA PRO A 206 -14.89 -3.64 12.94
C PRO A 206 -15.30 -5.11 12.93
N GLU A 207 -15.96 -5.53 14.01
CA GLU A 207 -16.64 -6.84 14.02
C GLU A 207 -17.18 -6.98 12.61
N LYS A 208 -16.75 -8.02 11.89
CA LYS A 208 -17.36 -8.35 10.61
C LYS A 208 -18.83 -8.35 10.92
N LYS A 209 -19.52 -7.22 10.69
CA LYS A 209 -20.95 -7.30 10.47
C LYS A 209 -21.00 -8.39 9.44
N GLN A 210 -21.47 -9.57 9.85
CA GLN A 210 -21.89 -10.57 8.92
C GLN A 210 -22.73 -9.76 7.95
N ALA A 211 -22.11 -9.35 6.84
CA ALA A 211 -22.84 -8.81 5.72
C ALA A 211 -23.89 -9.87 5.54
N GLY A 212 -25.14 -9.49 5.79
CA GLY A 212 -26.24 -10.42 5.62
C GLY A 212 -25.93 -11.12 4.32
N THR A 213 -26.04 -12.42 4.32
CA THR A 213 -25.63 -13.35 3.27
C THR A 213 -26.46 -13.18 1.99
N GLU A 214 -26.76 -11.96 1.62
CA GLU A 214 -27.09 -11.61 0.25
C GLU A 214 -25.75 -11.39 -0.45
N ASP A 215 -25.26 -12.44 -1.05
CA ASP A 215 -24.12 -12.42 -1.93
C ASP A 215 -24.49 -11.59 -3.16
N HIS A 216 -24.20 -10.28 -3.09
CA HIS A 216 -24.38 -9.33 -4.20
C HIS A 216 -23.26 -9.43 -5.23
N SER A 217 -22.48 -10.51 -5.21
CA SER A 217 -21.48 -10.75 -6.24
C SER A 217 -22.18 -10.94 -7.59
N PHE A 218 -21.96 -10.04 -8.51
CA PHE A 218 -22.44 -10.13 -9.88
C PHE A 218 -22.14 -11.50 -10.50
N TYR A 219 -20.98 -12.09 -10.21
CA TYR A 219 -20.58 -13.41 -10.70
C TYR A 219 -21.45 -14.53 -10.15
N HIS A 220 -21.70 -14.56 -8.87
CA HIS A 220 -22.56 -15.59 -8.25
C HIS A 220 -24.00 -15.55 -8.74
N ASN A 221 -24.52 -14.34 -8.94
CA ASN A 221 -25.86 -14.19 -9.51
C ASN A 221 -25.93 -14.74 -10.94
N LYS A 222 -24.87 -14.53 -11.74
CA LYS A 222 -24.81 -15.06 -13.11
C LYS A 222 -24.52 -16.55 -13.18
N GLU A 223 -23.75 -17.11 -12.25
CA GLU A 223 -23.59 -18.56 -12.08
C GLU A 223 -24.91 -19.23 -11.70
N ALA A 224 -25.69 -18.63 -10.81
CA ALA A 224 -27.04 -19.13 -10.45
C ALA A 224 -28.00 -19.13 -11.65
N GLU A 225 -27.82 -18.23 -12.63
CA GLU A 225 -28.52 -18.21 -13.92
C GLU A 225 -27.99 -19.25 -14.92
N GLY A 226 -26.97 -20.07 -14.55
CA GLY A 226 -26.38 -21.11 -15.40
C GLY A 226 -25.39 -20.58 -16.47
N ARG A 227 -24.98 -19.31 -16.41
CA ARG A 227 -24.02 -18.72 -17.36
C ARG A 227 -22.59 -18.98 -16.89
N LYS A 228 -21.83 -19.70 -17.70
CA LYS A 228 -20.40 -19.97 -17.46
C LYS A 228 -19.45 -18.91 -18.06
N LYS A 229 -19.94 -17.98 -18.87
CA LYS A 229 -19.15 -16.92 -19.52
C LYS A 229 -19.95 -15.63 -19.53
N LEU A 230 -19.26 -14.53 -19.26
CA LEU A 230 -19.81 -13.19 -19.26
C LEU A 230 -19.28 -12.42 -20.46
N ILE A 231 -20.12 -11.58 -21.06
CA ILE A 231 -19.77 -10.67 -22.14
C ILE A 231 -19.70 -9.28 -21.56
N ALA A 232 -18.48 -8.72 -21.49
CA ALA A 232 -18.25 -7.34 -21.12
C ALA A 232 -17.88 -6.52 -22.35
N VAL A 233 -18.44 -5.33 -22.47
CA VAL A 233 -18.14 -4.42 -23.60
C VAL A 233 -17.76 -3.06 -23.03
N GLU A 234 -16.68 -2.49 -23.55
CA GLU A 234 -16.22 -1.14 -23.20
C GLU A 234 -16.97 -0.10 -24.04
N LEU A 235 -17.56 0.89 -23.39
CA LEU A 235 -18.13 2.08 -23.99
C LEU A 235 -17.36 3.32 -23.55
N ALA A 236 -16.66 3.97 -24.48
CA ALA A 236 -15.95 5.21 -24.16
C ALA A 236 -16.95 6.36 -23.98
N PRO A 237 -16.87 7.13 -22.88
CA PRO A 237 -17.67 8.33 -22.69
C PRO A 237 -17.51 9.32 -23.86
N PRO A 238 -18.53 10.13 -24.17
CA PRO A 238 -18.47 11.10 -25.29
C PRO A 238 -17.42 12.19 -25.02
N ALA A 239 -16.89 12.76 -26.09
CA ALA A 239 -15.94 13.89 -25.99
C ALA A 239 -16.59 15.21 -25.60
N GLY A 240 -17.93 15.29 -25.63
CA GLY A 240 -18.75 16.46 -25.31
C GLY A 240 -19.89 16.09 -24.38
N ILE A 241 -20.85 16.98 -24.29
CA ILE A 241 -22.05 16.85 -23.43
C ILE A 241 -23.17 16.00 -24.06
N ASP A 242 -23.09 15.72 -25.36
CA ASP A 242 -24.07 14.92 -26.08
C ASP A 242 -23.79 13.44 -25.90
N ASP A 243 -24.67 12.75 -25.21
CA ASP A 243 -24.55 11.32 -24.89
C ASP A 243 -25.58 10.42 -25.60
N GLU A 244 -26.38 10.99 -26.56
CA GLU A 244 -27.44 10.28 -27.27
C GLU A 244 -26.90 8.96 -27.92
N LYS A 245 -25.79 9.05 -28.63
CA LYS A 245 -25.17 7.90 -29.29
C LYS A 245 -24.67 6.84 -28.29
N LEU A 246 -24.19 7.27 -27.12
CA LEU A 246 -23.74 6.36 -26.05
C LEU A 246 -24.96 5.62 -25.50
N MET A 247 -26.06 6.33 -25.25
CA MET A 247 -27.30 5.71 -24.75
C MET A 247 -27.93 4.76 -25.76
N GLU A 248 -27.94 5.13 -27.05
CA GLU A 248 -28.38 4.20 -28.12
C GLU A 248 -27.54 2.93 -28.17
N ALA A 249 -26.21 3.05 -28.07
CA ALA A 249 -25.30 1.91 -28.02
C ALA A 249 -25.54 1.05 -26.78
N ALA A 250 -25.73 1.64 -25.60
CA ALA A 250 -26.01 0.91 -24.36
C ALA A 250 -27.31 0.10 -24.47
N HIS A 251 -28.38 0.68 -25.00
CA HIS A 251 -29.65 -0.03 -25.23
C HIS A 251 -29.52 -1.15 -26.28
N LEU A 252 -28.70 -0.94 -27.32
CA LEU A 252 -28.43 -1.98 -28.32
C LEU A 252 -27.71 -3.17 -27.67
N LEU A 253 -26.65 -2.89 -26.87
CA LEU A 253 -25.86 -3.93 -26.19
C LEU A 253 -26.68 -4.68 -25.16
N GLN A 254 -27.58 -3.98 -24.44
CA GLN A 254 -28.54 -4.60 -23.53
C GLN A 254 -29.41 -5.63 -24.25
N ARG A 255 -30.02 -5.24 -25.39
CA ARG A 255 -30.87 -6.13 -26.19
C ARG A 255 -30.09 -7.29 -26.84
N SER A 256 -28.79 -7.09 -27.04
CA SER A 256 -27.88 -8.12 -27.59
C SER A 256 -27.36 -9.11 -26.55
N GLY A 257 -27.78 -8.99 -25.27
CA GLY A 257 -27.43 -9.93 -24.22
C GLY A 257 -26.02 -9.73 -23.65
N VAL A 258 -25.48 -8.51 -23.73
CA VAL A 258 -24.25 -8.12 -23.03
C VAL A 258 -24.52 -8.07 -21.53
N ASP A 259 -23.61 -8.59 -20.73
CA ASP A 259 -23.78 -8.72 -19.28
C ASP A 259 -23.28 -7.50 -18.51
N VAL A 260 -22.17 -6.88 -18.98
CA VAL A 260 -21.49 -5.77 -18.30
C VAL A 260 -21.06 -4.72 -19.30
N LEU A 261 -21.22 -3.44 -18.94
CA LEU A 261 -20.61 -2.32 -19.65
C LEU A 261 -19.51 -1.72 -18.80
N THR A 262 -18.34 -1.48 -19.39
CA THR A 262 -17.21 -0.81 -18.74
C THR A 262 -16.99 0.57 -19.34
N PHE A 263 -16.65 1.56 -18.49
CA PHE A 263 -16.48 2.96 -18.88
C PHE A 263 -15.04 3.40 -18.55
N PRO A 264 -14.15 3.48 -19.54
CA PRO A 264 -12.79 3.92 -19.31
C PRO A 264 -12.73 5.41 -18.99
N ASP A 265 -11.90 5.77 -18.00
CA ASP A 265 -11.61 7.19 -17.75
C ASP A 265 -10.55 7.68 -18.73
N SER A 266 -10.89 8.76 -19.45
CA SER A 266 -9.98 9.47 -20.35
C SER A 266 -9.16 8.57 -21.27
N PRO A 267 -9.78 7.63 -22.02
CA PRO A 267 -9.07 6.66 -22.85
C PRO A 267 -8.13 7.37 -23.85
N SER A 268 -6.91 6.85 -23.95
CA SER A 268 -5.83 7.43 -24.76
C SER A 268 -5.42 8.86 -24.35
N GLY A 269 -5.64 9.25 -23.08
CA GLY A 269 -5.29 10.59 -22.57
C GLY A 269 -6.12 11.73 -23.13
N ARG A 270 -7.27 11.45 -23.74
CA ARG A 270 -8.18 12.48 -24.28
C ARG A 270 -9.28 12.77 -23.27
N THR A 271 -9.50 14.05 -22.99
CA THR A 271 -10.61 14.51 -22.14
C THR A 271 -11.96 14.06 -22.71
N ARG A 272 -12.78 13.48 -21.84
CA ARG A 272 -14.12 13.00 -22.16
C ARG A 272 -15.08 13.35 -21.01
N ALA A 273 -16.36 13.09 -21.20
CA ALA A 273 -17.32 13.16 -20.11
C ALA A 273 -16.91 12.23 -18.97
N ASP A 274 -17.27 12.59 -17.74
CA ASP A 274 -16.96 11.82 -16.53
C ASP A 274 -17.48 10.38 -16.66
N SER A 275 -16.59 9.40 -16.54
CA SER A 275 -16.90 7.99 -16.74
C SER A 275 -17.87 7.46 -15.68
N ILE A 276 -17.78 7.96 -14.43
CA ILE A 276 -18.63 7.53 -13.32
C ILE A 276 -20.05 8.04 -13.52
N LEU A 277 -20.21 9.31 -13.92
CA LEU A 277 -21.52 9.91 -14.19
C LEU A 277 -22.21 9.24 -15.39
N MET A 278 -21.44 8.90 -16.43
CA MET A 278 -21.97 8.19 -17.58
C MET A 278 -22.36 6.74 -17.22
N ALA A 279 -21.55 6.04 -16.47
CA ALA A 279 -21.86 4.70 -15.96
C ALA A 279 -23.17 4.71 -15.12
N GLU A 280 -23.28 5.66 -14.18
CA GLU A 280 -24.50 5.82 -13.36
C GLU A 280 -25.73 6.07 -14.22
N LYS A 281 -25.64 6.99 -15.19
CA LYS A 281 -26.76 7.28 -16.10
C LYS A 281 -27.18 6.02 -16.86
N VAL A 282 -26.23 5.31 -17.46
CA VAL A 282 -26.52 4.08 -18.21
C VAL A 282 -27.11 3.00 -17.32
N ALA A 283 -26.55 2.79 -16.11
CA ALA A 283 -27.09 1.81 -15.15
C ALA A 283 -28.56 2.12 -14.79
N ARG A 284 -28.85 3.39 -14.50
CA ARG A 284 -30.19 3.84 -14.14
C ARG A 284 -31.20 3.68 -15.27
N GLU A 285 -30.83 4.01 -16.51
CA GLU A 285 -31.75 4.00 -17.66
C GLU A 285 -31.89 2.62 -18.30
N THR A 286 -30.86 1.79 -18.24
CA THR A 286 -30.89 0.45 -18.86
C THR A 286 -31.06 -0.69 -17.85
N GLY A 287 -30.75 -0.48 -16.58
CA GLY A 287 -30.68 -1.55 -15.58
C GLY A 287 -29.50 -2.52 -15.76
N MET A 288 -28.54 -2.20 -16.65
CA MET A 288 -27.37 -3.04 -16.88
C MET A 288 -26.35 -2.88 -15.75
N CYS A 289 -25.56 -3.92 -15.53
CA CYS A 289 -24.37 -3.84 -14.68
C CYS A 289 -23.31 -2.99 -15.38
N VAL A 290 -22.70 -2.05 -14.64
CA VAL A 290 -21.65 -1.16 -15.11
C VAL A 290 -20.41 -1.25 -14.21
N MET A 291 -19.23 -1.03 -14.80
CA MET A 291 -17.93 -1.06 -14.11
C MET A 291 -17.06 0.12 -14.55
#